data_cf23039d8c21f97a0d423c6bf1b85d60
#
_entry.id   cf23039d8c21f97a0d423c6bf1b85d60
#
_cell.length_a   1.000
_cell.length_b   1.000
_cell.length_c   1.000
_cell.angle_alpha   90.00
_cell.angle_beta   90.00
_cell.angle_gamma   90.00
#
_symmetry.space_group_name_H-M   'P 1'
#
loop_
_entity.id
_entity.type
_entity.pdbx_description
1 polymer ?
#
loop_
_entity_poly.entity_id
_entity_poly.type
_entity_poly.pdbx_seq_one_letter_code
_entity_poly.pdbx_strand_id
1 'polypeptide(L)'
;MPADGERTWPDAAEWTGKIYSEGWRTAEGGTSPVIEPATGEPLARVGMASPADVERAGARAARAAPEWAAAAASERVDVLMRVGHALREHSGVVRAWIVRESGGVPAKGDYEITAGLDQLQHAIGLASQPLGEVLAPRVPGGTSLAWRVPLGVVGVITPWNAPLLFAMRALAPALALGNAALLKPDPLTPVSGGVLVAELFREAGLPEGVLHVLPGDAATGRAVAADRHVAMVSFTGSTAVGREVARIAGEGLKRVSLELGGKNSIVVLEDADVEAAATAGAMSSFGYQGQACVAAGRHLVHADVVEAYTEALVRQARALPVGDPRVEGMALGPVISERQAARIERIVDESVAAGARALTGGSREGLFYPPTVLDRVDRSMPAFHEEIFGPVAPVIPFRGEDEAVEIANDTAYGLTAAVHSRSVPRATALAQRLRTGMVHINDVSAKDAANAPFGGMGVSGNASRIGGTASLEQFTQWRWMTAPGRL
;
A
#
# COMPACT_ATOMS: atom_id res chain seq x y z
N MET A 1 29.31 3.30 9.72
CA MET A 1 29.44 2.67 11.03
C MET A 1 29.55 3.81 12.04
N PRO A 2 28.63 3.92 13.04
CA PRO A 2 28.82 4.89 14.12
C PRO A 2 30.07 4.52 14.96
N ALA A 3 30.67 5.51 15.56
CA ALA A 3 31.80 5.32 16.44
C ALA A 3 31.41 4.47 17.67
N ASP A 4 32.38 3.70 18.20
CA ASP A 4 32.20 2.81 19.33
C ASP A 4 31.49 3.48 20.53
N GLY A 5 30.30 2.96 20.87
CA GLY A 5 29.56 3.30 22.09
C GLY A 5 28.19 3.97 21.94
N GLU A 6 27.79 4.47 20.80
CA GLU A 6 26.42 4.95 20.57
C GLU A 6 25.50 3.78 20.22
N ARG A 7 24.44 3.56 21.03
CA ARG A 7 23.37 2.61 20.69
C ARG A 7 22.72 3.05 19.37
N THR A 8 22.84 2.22 18.36
CA THR A 8 22.14 2.45 17.08
C THR A 8 20.65 2.25 17.29
N TRP A 9 19.81 3.16 16.76
CA TRP A 9 18.36 2.95 16.71
C TRP A 9 17.95 2.33 15.37
N PRO A 10 17.16 1.25 15.37
CA PRO A 10 16.86 0.38 16.51
C PRO A 10 18.08 -0.49 16.88
N ASP A 11 18.23 -0.82 18.16
CA ASP A 11 19.33 -1.69 18.59
C ASP A 11 19.16 -3.11 18.01
N ALA A 12 20.03 -3.47 17.07
CA ALA A 12 20.00 -4.77 16.40
C ALA A 12 20.07 -5.95 17.36
N ALA A 13 20.73 -5.82 18.52
CA ALA A 13 20.81 -6.87 19.53
C ALA A 13 19.45 -7.13 20.20
N GLU A 14 18.57 -6.14 20.25
CA GLU A 14 17.23 -6.31 20.83
C GLU A 14 16.29 -7.12 19.94
N TRP A 15 16.29 -6.91 18.61
CA TRP A 15 15.28 -7.46 17.70
C TRP A 15 15.77 -8.58 16.77
N THR A 16 17.09 -8.77 16.59
CA THR A 16 17.60 -9.81 15.70
C THR A 16 17.08 -11.21 16.08
N GLY A 17 16.46 -11.90 15.13
CA GLY A 17 15.89 -13.23 15.34
C GLY A 17 14.61 -13.26 16.17
N LYS A 18 14.00 -12.11 16.46
CA LYS A 18 12.83 -12.00 17.33
C LYS A 18 11.61 -11.44 16.59
N ILE A 19 10.45 -11.62 17.20
CA ILE A 19 9.17 -10.96 16.89
C ILE A 19 8.85 -9.98 18.03
N TYR A 20 8.00 -8.98 17.73
CA TYR A 20 7.53 -8.05 18.77
C TYR A 20 6.12 -8.46 19.25
N SER A 21 6.04 -8.83 20.54
CA SER A 21 4.78 -9.25 21.16
C SER A 21 4.89 -9.10 22.68
N GLU A 22 4.49 -7.94 23.22
CA GLU A 22 4.80 -7.49 24.58
C GLU A 22 6.32 -7.50 24.83
N GLY A 23 7.03 -6.70 24.04
CA GLY A 23 8.49 -6.70 23.92
C GLY A 23 9.03 -7.68 22.87
N TRP A 24 10.34 -7.66 22.67
CA TRP A 24 11.04 -8.53 21.71
C TRP A 24 11.19 -9.96 22.27
N ARG A 25 10.69 -10.96 21.50
CA ARG A 25 10.66 -12.37 21.89
C ARG A 25 11.23 -13.24 20.78
N THR A 26 11.92 -14.31 21.15
CA THR A 26 12.38 -15.31 20.19
C THR A 26 11.20 -15.87 19.40
N ALA A 27 11.32 -15.90 18.08
CA ALA A 27 10.32 -16.47 17.19
C ALA A 27 10.42 -18.00 17.13
N GLU A 28 9.29 -18.72 17.13
CA GLU A 28 9.28 -20.18 17.02
C GLU A 28 9.42 -20.68 15.57
N GLY A 29 9.11 -19.84 14.58
CA GLY A 29 9.28 -20.14 13.15
C GLY A 29 10.72 -20.01 12.65
N GLY A 30 11.70 -19.81 13.53
CA GLY A 30 13.10 -19.63 13.17
C GLY A 30 13.42 -18.21 12.72
N THR A 31 14.41 -18.08 11.83
CA THR A 31 14.87 -16.76 11.33
C THR A 31 15.03 -16.75 9.82
N SER A 32 14.86 -15.56 9.22
CA SER A 32 15.11 -15.33 7.79
C SER A 32 16.11 -14.20 7.59
N PRO A 33 17.03 -14.28 6.59
CA PRO A 33 17.84 -13.15 6.21
C PRO A 33 16.98 -12.07 5.54
N VAL A 34 17.35 -10.82 5.76
CA VAL A 34 16.85 -9.64 5.03
C VAL A 34 17.89 -9.32 3.97
N ILE A 35 17.52 -9.40 2.70
CA ILE A 35 18.45 -9.25 1.58
C ILE A 35 18.33 -7.85 0.96
N GLU A 36 19.46 -7.22 0.68
CA GLU A 36 19.53 -5.98 -0.10
C GLU A 36 19.40 -6.28 -1.60
N PRO A 37 18.33 -5.88 -2.29
CA PRO A 37 18.15 -6.22 -3.71
C PRO A 37 19.26 -5.69 -4.63
N ALA A 38 19.89 -4.56 -4.25
CA ALA A 38 20.93 -3.93 -5.06
C ALA A 38 22.24 -4.74 -5.11
N THR A 39 22.54 -5.52 -4.06
CA THR A 39 23.81 -6.23 -3.91
C THR A 39 23.64 -7.74 -3.79
N GLY A 40 22.45 -8.21 -3.40
CA GLY A 40 22.22 -9.61 -3.02
C GLY A 40 22.74 -9.98 -1.63
N GLU A 41 23.34 -9.03 -0.89
CA GLU A 41 23.95 -9.29 0.40
C GLU A 41 22.93 -9.21 1.55
N PRO A 42 23.14 -9.97 2.64
CA PRO A 42 22.27 -9.90 3.80
C PRO A 42 22.51 -8.62 4.61
N LEU A 43 21.42 -7.90 4.92
CA LEU A 43 21.43 -6.71 5.79
C LEU A 43 21.30 -7.06 7.27
N ALA A 44 20.45 -8.04 7.56
CA ALA A 44 20.06 -8.43 8.91
C ALA A 44 19.42 -9.82 8.93
N ARG A 45 18.96 -10.26 10.10
CA ARG A 45 18.11 -11.45 10.28
C ARG A 45 16.92 -11.11 11.16
N VAL A 46 15.72 -11.44 10.72
CA VAL A 46 14.49 -11.29 11.50
C VAL A 46 13.98 -12.61 12.03
N GLY A 47 13.25 -12.60 13.13
CA GLY A 47 12.48 -13.75 13.59
C GLY A 47 11.26 -13.98 12.71
N MET A 48 10.94 -15.24 12.43
CA MET A 48 9.78 -15.65 11.66
C MET A 48 8.71 -16.20 12.60
N ALA A 49 7.56 -15.53 12.65
CA ALA A 49 6.45 -15.97 13.49
C ALA A 49 5.85 -17.28 12.99
N SER A 50 5.71 -18.26 13.88
CA SER A 50 4.94 -19.48 13.63
C SER A 50 3.41 -19.22 13.78
N PRO A 51 2.55 -20.12 13.31
CA PRO A 51 1.12 -20.06 13.62
C PRO A 51 0.82 -20.02 15.13
N ALA A 52 1.63 -20.70 15.96
CA ALA A 52 1.48 -20.66 17.41
C ALA A 52 1.88 -19.29 18.00
N ASP A 53 2.87 -18.61 17.43
CA ASP A 53 3.19 -17.23 17.80
C ASP A 53 2.01 -16.28 17.48
N VAL A 54 1.35 -16.46 16.34
CA VAL A 54 0.16 -15.71 15.96
C VAL A 54 -0.99 -15.93 16.95
N GLU A 55 -1.30 -17.17 17.30
CA GLU A 55 -2.35 -17.49 18.27
C GLU A 55 -2.10 -16.83 19.63
N ARG A 56 -0.86 -16.89 20.12
CA ARG A 56 -0.47 -16.23 21.38
C ARG A 56 -0.59 -14.71 21.29
N ALA A 57 -0.15 -14.12 20.18
CA ALA A 57 -0.26 -12.68 19.95
C ALA A 57 -1.73 -12.24 19.86
N GLY A 58 -2.59 -13.00 19.16
CA GLY A 58 -4.03 -12.76 19.07
C GLY A 58 -4.71 -12.80 20.45
N ALA A 59 -4.37 -13.81 21.27
CA ALA A 59 -4.89 -13.89 22.64
C ALA A 59 -4.43 -12.73 23.53
N ARG A 60 -3.19 -12.22 23.36
CA ARG A 60 -2.67 -11.05 24.09
C ARG A 60 -3.36 -9.77 23.62
N ALA A 61 -3.48 -9.58 22.31
CA ALA A 61 -4.18 -8.44 21.74
C ALA A 61 -5.64 -8.36 22.19
N ALA A 62 -6.33 -9.52 22.25
CA ALA A 62 -7.71 -9.59 22.73
C ALA A 62 -7.85 -9.21 24.22
N ARG A 63 -6.82 -9.45 25.05
CA ARG A 63 -6.81 -9.01 26.45
C ARG A 63 -6.55 -7.51 26.59
N ALA A 64 -5.66 -6.94 25.77
CA ALA A 64 -5.32 -5.53 25.83
C ALA A 64 -6.36 -4.61 25.17
N ALA A 65 -7.08 -5.11 24.14
CA ALA A 65 -8.02 -4.31 23.35
C ALA A 65 -9.12 -3.61 24.18
N PRO A 66 -9.76 -4.22 25.19
CA PRO A 66 -10.80 -3.54 25.98
C PRO A 66 -10.28 -2.33 26.77
N GLU A 67 -9.10 -2.41 27.36
CA GLU A 67 -8.48 -1.30 28.10
C GLU A 67 -8.09 -0.17 27.15
N TRP A 68 -7.47 -0.48 26.01
CA TRP A 68 -7.15 0.51 24.98
C TRP A 68 -8.39 1.16 24.38
N ALA A 69 -9.48 0.42 24.18
CA ALA A 69 -10.76 0.93 23.71
C ALA A 69 -11.41 1.89 24.73
N ALA A 70 -11.21 1.64 26.03
CA ALA A 70 -11.74 2.45 27.13
C ALA A 70 -10.86 3.68 27.43
N ALA A 71 -9.60 3.71 26.96
CA ALA A 71 -8.73 4.87 27.12
C ALA A 71 -9.34 6.12 26.46
N ALA A 72 -9.11 7.29 27.06
CA ALA A 72 -9.59 8.54 26.49
C ALA A 72 -9.06 8.76 25.07
N ALA A 73 -9.86 9.38 24.20
CA ALA A 73 -9.42 9.69 22.84
C ALA A 73 -8.12 10.52 22.82
N SER A 74 -7.96 11.45 23.79
CA SER A 74 -6.73 12.23 23.97
C SER A 74 -5.50 11.36 24.24
N GLU A 75 -5.60 10.32 25.07
CA GLU A 75 -4.49 9.43 25.36
C GLU A 75 -4.04 8.67 24.11
N ARG A 76 -4.99 8.20 23.30
CA ARG A 76 -4.68 7.53 22.02
C ARG A 76 -4.06 8.51 21.01
N VAL A 77 -4.56 9.75 20.97
CA VAL A 77 -4.00 10.84 20.14
C VAL A 77 -2.57 11.14 20.56
N ASP A 78 -2.30 11.27 21.87
CA ASP A 78 -0.97 11.57 22.40
C ASP A 78 0.07 10.50 22.01
N VAL A 79 -0.32 9.22 22.02
CA VAL A 79 0.56 8.14 21.52
C VAL A 79 0.87 8.35 20.03
N LEU A 80 -0.13 8.58 19.19
CA LEU A 80 0.07 8.77 17.75
C LEU A 80 0.90 10.03 17.43
N MET A 81 0.74 11.10 18.21
CA MET A 81 1.59 12.29 18.09
C MET A 81 3.05 11.97 18.40
N ARG A 82 3.31 11.19 19.46
CA ARG A 82 4.68 10.76 19.81
C ARG A 82 5.27 9.82 18.74
N VAL A 83 4.47 8.92 18.13
CA VAL A 83 4.90 8.13 16.96
C VAL A 83 5.35 9.04 15.82
N GLY A 84 4.56 10.08 15.51
CA GLY A 84 4.92 11.05 14.48
C GLY A 84 6.18 11.85 14.80
N HIS A 85 6.44 12.13 16.08
CA HIS A 85 7.66 12.76 16.53
C HIS A 85 8.88 11.83 16.35
N ALA A 86 8.79 10.61 16.86
CA ALA A 86 9.84 9.59 16.72
C ALA A 86 10.15 9.30 15.23
N LEU A 87 9.13 9.22 14.36
CA LEU A 87 9.34 9.02 12.92
C LEU A 87 10.12 10.17 12.28
N ARG A 88 9.91 11.42 12.71
CA ARG A 88 10.71 12.57 12.23
C ARG A 88 12.13 12.52 12.76
N GLU A 89 12.30 12.21 14.03
CA GLU A 89 13.59 12.11 14.69
C GLU A 89 14.48 11.04 14.05
N HIS A 90 13.92 9.85 13.79
CA HIS A 90 14.62 8.72 13.19
C HIS A 90 14.51 8.64 11.66
N SER A 91 14.04 9.71 10.99
CA SER A 91 13.76 9.71 9.54
C SER A 91 14.95 9.29 8.67
N GLY A 92 16.17 9.66 9.06
CA GLY A 92 17.39 9.26 8.35
C GLY A 92 17.62 7.75 8.34
N VAL A 93 17.42 7.10 9.50
CA VAL A 93 17.55 5.64 9.64
C VAL A 93 16.40 4.93 8.91
N VAL A 94 15.19 5.40 9.09
CA VAL A 94 13.99 4.85 8.41
C VAL A 94 14.16 4.90 6.90
N ARG A 95 14.59 6.06 6.36
CA ARG A 95 14.88 6.21 4.93
C ARG A 95 15.95 5.21 4.46
N ALA A 96 17.04 5.08 5.19
CA ALA A 96 18.13 4.18 4.83
C ALA A 96 17.66 2.72 4.75
N TRP A 97 16.82 2.26 5.67
CA TRP A 97 16.25 0.91 5.64
C TRP A 97 15.29 0.73 4.47
N ILE A 98 14.39 1.69 4.21
CA ILE A 98 13.48 1.64 3.07
C ILE A 98 14.27 1.52 1.76
N VAL A 99 15.30 2.34 1.56
CA VAL A 99 16.16 2.31 0.38
C VAL A 99 16.82 0.95 0.19
N ARG A 100 17.49 0.48 1.24
CA ARG A 100 18.28 -0.75 1.16
C ARG A 100 17.43 -2.01 1.05
N GLU A 101 16.33 -2.08 1.79
CA GLU A 101 15.48 -3.28 1.88
C GLU A 101 14.52 -3.40 0.68
N SER A 102 14.02 -2.28 0.16
CA SER A 102 13.07 -2.26 -0.96
C SER A 102 13.70 -1.99 -2.33
N GLY A 103 14.96 -1.59 -2.38
CA GLY A 103 15.63 -1.21 -3.61
C GLY A 103 15.20 0.15 -4.19
N GLY A 104 14.39 0.91 -3.45
CA GLY A 104 13.95 2.25 -3.88
C GLY A 104 15.03 3.31 -3.70
N VAL A 105 14.96 4.40 -4.47
CA VAL A 105 15.85 5.56 -4.32
C VAL A 105 15.52 6.38 -3.06
N PRO A 106 16.41 7.26 -2.56
CA PRO A 106 16.16 8.06 -1.36
C PRO A 106 14.83 8.84 -1.38
N ALA A 107 14.45 9.39 -2.51
CA ALA A 107 13.17 10.11 -2.66
C ALA A 107 11.94 9.24 -2.36
N LYS A 108 12.00 7.92 -2.61
CA LYS A 108 10.94 6.98 -2.23
C LYS A 108 10.87 6.82 -0.70
N GLY A 109 12.02 6.76 -0.03
CA GLY A 109 12.07 6.72 1.43
C GLY A 109 11.47 7.98 2.07
N ASP A 110 11.81 9.15 1.54
CA ASP A 110 11.26 10.44 1.98
C ASP A 110 9.75 10.53 1.72
N TYR A 111 9.28 10.01 0.58
CA TYR A 111 7.85 9.90 0.28
C TYR A 111 7.11 9.02 1.31
N GLU A 112 7.62 7.82 1.63
CA GLU A 112 6.95 6.94 2.59
C GLU A 112 6.90 7.53 4.01
N ILE A 113 7.96 8.23 4.42
CA ILE A 113 7.98 8.93 5.71
C ILE A 113 6.92 10.03 5.73
N THR A 114 6.87 10.86 4.71
CA THR A 114 5.88 11.95 4.59
C THR A 114 4.48 11.39 4.58
N ALA A 115 4.20 10.39 3.73
CA ALA A 115 2.89 9.76 3.64
C ALA A 115 2.50 9.03 4.95
N GLY A 116 3.46 8.40 5.65
CA GLY A 116 3.25 7.81 6.97
C GLY A 116 2.84 8.85 8.03
N LEU A 117 3.49 10.02 8.01
CA LEU A 117 3.11 11.16 8.88
C LEU A 117 1.72 11.69 8.55
N ASP A 118 1.35 11.76 7.28
CA ASP A 118 0.01 12.16 6.85
C ASP A 118 -1.06 11.17 7.32
N GLN A 119 -0.78 9.85 7.28
CA GLN A 119 -1.67 8.83 7.82
C GLN A 119 -1.87 9.00 9.33
N LEU A 120 -0.80 9.25 10.08
CA LEU A 120 -0.89 9.53 11.53
C LEU A 120 -1.70 10.78 11.81
N GLN A 121 -1.43 11.88 11.12
CA GLN A 121 -2.16 13.14 11.29
C GLN A 121 -3.66 12.98 10.98
N HIS A 122 -3.98 12.25 9.91
CA HIS A 122 -5.37 11.96 9.56
C HIS A 122 -6.06 11.13 10.64
N ALA A 123 -5.38 10.07 11.14
CA ALA A 123 -5.92 9.21 12.19
C ALA A 123 -6.17 9.96 13.52
N ILE A 124 -5.30 10.91 13.88
CA ILE A 124 -5.50 11.82 15.02
C ILE A 124 -6.80 12.60 14.83
N GLY A 125 -7.08 13.10 13.63
CA GLY A 125 -8.34 13.78 13.33
C GLY A 125 -9.56 12.88 13.43
N LEU A 126 -9.45 11.59 13.09
CA LEU A 126 -10.54 10.61 13.22
C LEU A 126 -10.93 10.36 14.68
N ALA A 127 -9.96 10.32 15.60
CA ALA A 127 -10.22 10.08 17.02
C ALA A 127 -11.10 11.17 17.66
N SER A 128 -11.16 12.37 17.05
CA SER A 128 -11.95 13.52 17.51
C SER A 128 -13.30 13.67 16.78
N GLN A 129 -13.63 12.78 15.83
CA GLN A 129 -14.90 12.82 15.12
C GLN A 129 -16.07 12.38 16.03
N PRO A 130 -17.30 12.88 15.80
CA PRO A 130 -18.49 12.35 16.45
C PRO A 130 -18.64 10.86 16.17
N LEU A 131 -18.73 10.06 17.24
CA LEU A 131 -18.83 8.61 17.13
C LEU A 131 -20.27 8.10 17.18
N GLY A 132 -21.29 8.97 17.27
CA GLY A 132 -22.65 8.48 17.43
C GLY A 132 -23.72 9.52 17.19
N GLU A 133 -24.96 9.05 17.30
CA GLU A 133 -26.18 9.78 17.03
C GLU A 133 -27.20 9.55 18.16
N VAL A 134 -27.94 10.60 18.50
CA VAL A 134 -29.13 10.52 19.35
C VAL A 134 -30.33 10.34 18.42
N LEU A 135 -30.98 9.20 18.51
CA LEU A 135 -32.12 8.84 17.67
C LEU A 135 -33.44 9.16 18.39
N ALA A 136 -34.50 9.40 17.64
CA ALA A 136 -35.84 9.57 18.22
C ALA A 136 -36.29 8.28 18.92
N PRO A 137 -36.62 8.32 20.22
CA PRO A 137 -37.10 7.14 20.94
C PRO A 137 -38.53 6.80 20.52
N ARG A 138 -38.87 5.51 20.53
CA ARG A 138 -40.24 5.03 20.23
C ARG A 138 -41.20 5.24 21.42
N VAL A 139 -40.67 5.42 22.63
CA VAL A 139 -41.44 5.62 23.87
C VAL A 139 -41.22 7.06 24.35
N PRO A 140 -42.28 7.82 24.69
CA PRO A 140 -42.13 9.16 25.25
C PRO A 140 -41.22 9.16 26.49
N GLY A 141 -40.20 10.05 26.49
CA GLY A 141 -39.22 10.15 27.58
C GLY A 141 -38.14 9.07 27.56
N GLY A 142 -38.13 8.15 26.59
CA GLY A 142 -37.11 7.17 26.43
C GLY A 142 -35.80 7.71 25.80
N THR A 143 -34.76 6.89 25.82
CA THR A 143 -33.47 7.17 25.18
C THR A 143 -33.23 6.20 24.05
N SER A 144 -32.69 6.69 22.94
CA SER A 144 -32.23 5.85 21.80
C SER A 144 -30.91 6.43 21.28
N LEU A 145 -29.85 5.66 21.42
CA LEU A 145 -28.48 6.04 21.04
C LEU A 145 -27.90 5.01 20.08
N ALA A 146 -27.31 5.48 19.00
CA ALA A 146 -26.45 4.68 18.16
C ALA A 146 -25.05 5.26 18.17
N TRP A 147 -24.03 4.45 18.42
CA TRP A 147 -22.64 4.89 18.40
C TRP A 147 -21.70 3.84 17.86
N ARG A 148 -20.54 4.29 17.42
CA ARG A 148 -19.47 3.43 16.91
C ARG A 148 -18.62 2.91 18.06
N VAL A 149 -18.28 1.64 18.01
CA VAL A 149 -17.34 0.99 18.92
C VAL A 149 -16.23 0.34 18.09
N PRO A 150 -15.01 0.20 18.64
CA PRO A 150 -13.94 -0.54 17.95
C PRO A 150 -14.33 -1.98 17.67
N LEU A 151 -13.69 -2.60 16.69
CA LEU A 151 -13.90 -4.00 16.31
C LEU A 151 -13.26 -4.96 17.32
N GLY A 152 -12.17 -4.55 17.97
CA GLY A 152 -11.35 -5.34 18.86
C GLY A 152 -9.94 -5.55 18.34
N VAL A 153 -9.64 -6.69 17.73
CA VAL A 153 -8.32 -6.98 17.15
C VAL A 153 -8.38 -6.92 15.64
N VAL A 154 -7.45 -6.16 15.04
CA VAL A 154 -7.28 -6.02 13.58
C VAL A 154 -6.03 -6.76 13.13
N GLY A 155 -6.14 -7.72 12.23
CA GLY A 155 -5.03 -8.32 11.52
C GLY A 155 -4.62 -7.44 10.34
N VAL A 156 -3.39 -6.99 10.28
CA VAL A 156 -2.84 -6.14 9.22
C VAL A 156 -1.77 -6.92 8.47
N ILE A 157 -1.98 -7.15 7.18
CA ILE A 157 -1.03 -7.88 6.31
C ILE A 157 -0.62 -6.93 5.19
N THR A 158 0.66 -6.54 5.17
CA THR A 158 1.19 -5.52 4.27
C THR A 158 2.12 -6.11 3.21
N PRO A 159 2.20 -5.48 2.03
CA PRO A 159 3.13 -5.85 0.97
C PRO A 159 4.50 -5.19 1.14
N TRP A 160 5.43 -5.56 0.28
CA TRP A 160 6.83 -5.11 0.29
C TRP A 160 7.07 -3.77 -0.41
N ASN A 161 6.15 -3.30 -1.26
CA ASN A 161 6.45 -2.17 -2.16
C ASN A 161 6.40 -0.77 -1.50
N ALA A 162 5.59 -0.58 -0.46
CA ALA A 162 5.62 0.63 0.36
C ALA A 162 5.41 0.25 1.85
N PRO A 163 6.42 -0.43 2.45
CA PRO A 163 6.27 -1.15 3.70
C PRO A 163 5.84 -0.28 4.88
N LEU A 164 6.48 0.87 5.07
CA LEU A 164 6.15 1.82 6.14
C LEU A 164 4.76 2.43 5.91
N LEU A 165 4.50 2.91 4.70
CA LEU A 165 3.24 3.56 4.37
C LEU A 165 2.05 2.63 4.59
N PHE A 166 2.09 1.39 4.09
CA PHE A 166 0.97 0.47 4.24
C PHE A 166 0.77 -0.01 5.69
N ALA A 167 1.84 -0.13 6.47
CA ALA A 167 1.72 -0.37 7.90
C ALA A 167 1.00 0.81 8.58
N MET A 168 1.45 2.05 8.37
CA MET A 168 0.85 3.24 8.98
C MET A 168 -0.59 3.48 8.51
N ARG A 169 -0.92 3.22 7.23
CA ARG A 169 -2.27 3.37 6.66
C ARG A 169 -3.32 2.53 7.40
N ALA A 170 -2.95 1.32 7.82
CA ALA A 170 -3.87 0.44 8.54
C ALA A 170 -3.79 0.63 10.06
N LEU A 171 -2.57 0.72 10.62
CA LEU A 171 -2.36 0.80 12.06
C LEU A 171 -2.84 2.13 12.65
N ALA A 172 -2.52 3.25 12.02
CA ALA A 172 -2.85 4.56 12.59
C ALA A 172 -4.35 4.73 12.84
N PRO A 173 -5.26 4.52 11.87
CA PRO A 173 -6.70 4.61 12.14
C PRO A 173 -7.22 3.48 13.05
N ALA A 174 -6.69 2.25 12.94
CA ALA A 174 -7.11 1.15 13.81
C ALA A 174 -6.84 1.49 15.30
N LEU A 175 -5.62 1.94 15.61
CA LEU A 175 -5.21 2.30 16.96
C LEU A 175 -5.89 3.58 17.48
N ALA A 176 -6.03 4.60 16.63
CA ALA A 176 -6.74 5.84 16.96
C ALA A 176 -8.19 5.57 17.42
N LEU A 177 -8.84 4.59 16.77
CA LEU A 177 -10.22 4.21 17.02
C LEU A 177 -10.37 3.13 18.10
N GLY A 178 -9.29 2.79 18.84
CA GLY A 178 -9.32 1.94 20.01
C GLY A 178 -9.22 0.43 19.73
N ASN A 179 -8.76 0.02 18.55
CA ASN A 179 -8.48 -1.39 18.26
C ASN A 179 -7.06 -1.76 18.70
N ALA A 180 -6.81 -3.03 18.98
CA ALA A 180 -5.49 -3.64 18.99
C ALA A 180 -5.14 -4.22 17.62
N ALA A 181 -3.86 -4.47 17.33
CA ALA A 181 -3.44 -4.91 16.01
C ALA A 181 -2.37 -6.02 16.02
N LEU A 182 -2.48 -6.94 15.06
CA LEU A 182 -1.44 -7.88 14.66
C LEU A 182 -0.91 -7.45 13.28
N LEU A 183 0.30 -6.94 13.21
CA LEU A 183 0.96 -6.56 11.95
C LEU A 183 1.82 -7.71 11.44
N LYS A 184 1.53 -8.19 10.25
CA LYS A 184 2.37 -9.13 9.50
C LYS A 184 2.99 -8.39 8.30
N PRO A 185 4.23 -7.89 8.40
CA PRO A 185 4.94 -7.28 7.27
C PRO A 185 5.32 -8.32 6.23
N ASP A 186 5.57 -7.88 5.00
CA ASP A 186 6.10 -8.77 3.95
C ASP A 186 7.49 -9.30 4.33
N PRO A 187 7.80 -10.59 4.04
CA PRO A 187 9.12 -11.15 4.35
C PRO A 187 10.27 -10.55 3.54
N LEU A 188 10.01 -9.78 2.48
CA LEU A 188 11.04 -9.06 1.71
C LEU A 188 11.39 -7.71 2.34
N THR A 189 10.49 -7.13 3.16
CA THR A 189 10.69 -5.83 3.80
C THR A 189 10.26 -5.85 5.28
N PRO A 190 10.74 -6.84 6.06
CA PRO A 190 10.27 -7.03 7.43
C PRO A 190 10.82 -5.98 8.41
N VAL A 191 11.93 -5.30 8.08
CA VAL A 191 12.48 -4.26 8.95
C VAL A 191 11.73 -2.95 8.74
N SER A 192 11.67 -2.43 7.52
CA SER A 192 11.00 -1.15 7.23
C SER A 192 9.48 -1.20 7.43
N GLY A 193 8.86 -2.37 7.18
CA GLY A 193 7.42 -2.57 7.37
C GLY A 193 7.03 -3.16 8.72
N GLY A 194 7.99 -3.53 9.56
CA GLY A 194 7.72 -4.22 10.81
C GLY A 194 8.58 -3.78 11.98
N VAL A 195 9.89 -4.09 11.99
CA VAL A 195 10.79 -3.79 13.13
C VAL A 195 10.79 -2.31 13.48
N LEU A 196 10.97 -1.43 12.48
CA LEU A 196 10.95 0.02 12.68
C LEU A 196 9.60 0.49 13.19
N VAL A 197 8.50 -0.08 12.68
CA VAL A 197 7.15 0.23 13.13
C VAL A 197 6.98 -0.15 14.60
N ALA A 198 7.41 -1.35 15.01
CA ALA A 198 7.36 -1.77 16.41
C ALA A 198 8.12 -0.79 17.33
N GLU A 199 9.33 -0.40 16.94
CA GLU A 199 10.17 0.52 17.72
C GLU A 199 9.55 1.92 17.83
N LEU A 200 9.00 2.47 16.75
CA LEU A 200 8.33 3.76 16.78
C LEU A 200 7.15 3.77 17.77
N PHE A 201 6.32 2.73 17.76
CA PHE A 201 5.20 2.63 18.70
C PHE A 201 5.64 2.31 20.12
N ARG A 202 6.70 1.50 20.31
CA ARG A 202 7.28 1.22 21.63
C ARG A 202 7.84 2.49 22.28
N GLU A 203 8.63 3.27 21.53
CA GLU A 203 9.20 4.54 21.98
C GLU A 203 8.11 5.58 22.29
N ALA A 204 7.02 5.59 21.51
CA ALA A 204 5.86 6.44 21.75
C ALA A 204 5.04 6.03 23.00
N GLY A 205 5.38 4.94 23.68
CA GLY A 205 4.70 4.48 24.88
C GLY A 205 3.31 3.88 24.59
N LEU A 206 3.14 3.21 23.44
CA LEU A 206 1.93 2.41 23.21
C LEU A 206 1.85 1.29 24.26
N PRO A 207 0.72 1.08 24.94
CA PRO A 207 0.60 0.03 25.94
C PRO A 207 0.92 -1.36 25.40
N GLU A 208 1.57 -2.18 26.22
CA GLU A 208 1.90 -3.57 25.85
C GLU A 208 0.65 -4.38 25.49
N GLY A 209 0.77 -5.24 24.49
CA GLY A 209 -0.33 -6.05 23.99
C GLY A 209 -1.26 -5.37 22.99
N VAL A 210 -1.15 -4.05 22.78
CA VAL A 210 -1.99 -3.34 21.80
C VAL A 210 -1.45 -3.52 20.36
N LEU A 211 -0.14 -3.64 20.18
CA LEU A 211 0.49 -3.93 18.89
C LEU A 211 1.41 -5.15 18.99
N HIS A 212 1.27 -6.05 18.03
CA HIS A 212 2.17 -7.18 17.81
C HIS A 212 2.70 -7.12 16.38
N VAL A 213 4.00 -7.32 16.19
CA VAL A 213 4.64 -7.35 14.87
C VAL A 213 5.24 -8.73 14.65
N LEU A 214 4.72 -9.41 13.65
CA LEU A 214 4.89 -10.84 13.40
C LEU A 214 5.44 -11.06 11.97
N PRO A 215 6.73 -10.77 11.70
CA PRO A 215 7.31 -11.11 10.40
C PRO A 215 7.15 -12.59 10.14
N GLY A 216 6.82 -12.95 8.89
CA GLY A 216 6.55 -14.34 8.56
C GLY A 216 6.13 -14.52 7.11
N ASP A 217 6.02 -15.76 6.71
CA ASP A 217 5.66 -16.20 5.37
C ASP A 217 4.14 -16.27 5.14
N ALA A 218 3.74 -17.03 4.12
CA ALA A 218 2.34 -17.25 3.80
C ALA A 218 1.58 -18.02 4.90
N ALA A 219 2.25 -18.94 5.65
CA ALA A 219 1.62 -19.66 6.73
C ALA A 219 1.26 -18.71 7.89
N THR A 220 2.15 -17.79 8.22
CA THR A 220 1.89 -16.72 9.21
C THR A 220 0.72 -15.82 8.75
N GLY A 221 0.67 -15.45 7.46
CA GLY A 221 -0.44 -14.66 6.91
C GLY A 221 -1.79 -15.36 7.01
N ARG A 222 -1.83 -16.68 6.70
CA ARG A 222 -3.03 -17.52 6.88
C ARG A 222 -3.44 -17.60 8.34
N ALA A 223 -2.46 -17.77 9.24
CA ALA A 223 -2.72 -17.82 10.68
C ALA A 223 -3.34 -16.50 11.18
N VAL A 224 -2.84 -15.34 10.77
CA VAL A 224 -3.44 -14.03 11.11
C VAL A 224 -4.88 -13.93 10.58
N ALA A 225 -5.11 -14.32 9.32
CA ALA A 225 -6.44 -14.28 8.74
C ALA A 225 -7.44 -15.25 9.43
N ALA A 226 -6.95 -16.41 9.90
CA ALA A 226 -7.76 -17.44 10.57
C ALA A 226 -7.92 -17.21 12.08
N ASP A 227 -7.05 -16.45 12.74
CA ASP A 227 -7.01 -16.32 14.20
C ASP A 227 -8.37 -15.89 14.78
N ARG A 228 -8.90 -16.65 15.74
CA ARG A 228 -10.24 -16.45 16.32
C ARG A 228 -10.46 -15.10 17.00
N HIS A 229 -9.39 -14.43 17.43
CA HIS A 229 -9.47 -13.14 18.10
C HIS A 229 -9.47 -11.97 17.11
N VAL A 230 -9.03 -12.17 15.86
CA VAL A 230 -9.05 -11.17 14.81
C VAL A 230 -10.47 -10.98 14.30
N ALA A 231 -11.02 -9.79 14.48
CA ALA A 231 -12.36 -9.40 14.02
C ALA A 231 -12.37 -8.83 12.60
N MET A 232 -11.24 -8.29 12.14
CA MET A 232 -11.07 -7.71 10.81
C MET A 232 -9.68 -8.02 10.28
N VAL A 233 -9.58 -8.28 8.96
CA VAL A 233 -8.31 -8.37 8.25
C VAL A 233 -8.20 -7.21 7.27
N SER A 234 -7.17 -6.38 7.44
CA SER A 234 -6.73 -5.38 6.45
C SER A 234 -5.58 -5.97 5.64
N PHE A 235 -5.82 -6.22 4.38
CA PHE A 235 -4.86 -6.84 3.47
C PHE A 235 -4.57 -5.94 2.28
N THR A 236 -3.30 -5.69 2.02
CA THR A 236 -2.81 -5.09 0.78
C THR A 236 -1.86 -6.07 0.10
N GLY A 237 -2.08 -6.37 -1.19
CA GLY A 237 -1.24 -7.31 -1.93
C GLY A 237 -1.84 -7.78 -3.26
N SER A 238 -1.42 -8.95 -3.73
CA SER A 238 -1.92 -9.49 -5.00
C SER A 238 -3.37 -9.98 -4.92
N THR A 239 -4.10 -9.88 -6.03
CA THR A 239 -5.50 -10.34 -6.13
C THR A 239 -5.66 -11.83 -5.77
N ALA A 240 -4.69 -12.68 -6.16
CA ALA A 240 -4.75 -14.10 -5.86
C ALA A 240 -4.69 -14.37 -4.35
N VAL A 241 -3.78 -13.71 -3.63
CA VAL A 241 -3.67 -13.83 -2.16
C VAL A 241 -4.84 -13.16 -1.47
N GLY A 242 -5.33 -12.01 -1.97
CA GLY A 242 -6.50 -11.34 -1.43
C GLY A 242 -7.77 -12.22 -1.46
N ARG A 243 -7.98 -13.00 -2.51
CA ARG A 243 -9.08 -13.98 -2.59
C ARG A 243 -8.94 -15.07 -1.52
N GLU A 244 -7.72 -15.56 -1.27
CA GLU A 244 -7.47 -16.56 -0.22
C GLU A 244 -7.73 -15.98 1.17
N VAL A 245 -7.24 -14.77 1.44
CA VAL A 245 -7.49 -14.05 2.71
C VAL A 245 -8.98 -13.85 2.92
N ALA A 246 -9.72 -13.41 1.89
CA ALA A 246 -11.16 -13.22 1.97
C ALA A 246 -11.91 -14.54 2.27
N ARG A 247 -11.51 -15.64 1.64
CA ARG A 247 -12.10 -16.95 1.90
C ARG A 247 -11.89 -17.39 3.36
N ILE A 248 -10.64 -17.30 3.85
CA ILE A 248 -10.31 -17.67 5.23
C ILE A 248 -11.06 -16.78 6.25
N ALA A 249 -11.05 -15.47 6.03
CA ALA A 249 -11.74 -14.53 6.92
C ALA A 249 -13.26 -14.72 6.88
N GLY A 250 -13.83 -15.06 5.72
CA GLY A 250 -15.26 -15.36 5.55
C GLY A 250 -15.75 -16.56 6.34
N GLU A 251 -14.93 -17.60 6.51
CA GLU A 251 -15.23 -18.76 7.35
C GLU A 251 -15.45 -18.35 8.82
N GLY A 252 -14.75 -17.31 9.29
CA GLY A 252 -14.89 -16.74 10.62
C GLY A 252 -15.86 -15.54 10.69
N LEU A 253 -16.61 -15.22 9.63
CA LEU A 253 -17.50 -14.06 9.52
C LEU A 253 -16.81 -12.72 9.84
N LYS A 254 -15.50 -12.64 9.55
CA LYS A 254 -14.69 -11.45 9.83
C LYS A 254 -14.90 -10.40 8.76
N ARG A 255 -14.76 -9.13 9.15
CA ARG A 255 -14.65 -8.04 8.19
C ARG A 255 -13.33 -8.15 7.43
N VAL A 256 -13.34 -7.80 6.15
CA VAL A 256 -12.15 -7.78 5.30
C VAL A 256 -12.07 -6.45 4.57
N SER A 257 -10.89 -5.82 4.58
CA SER A 257 -10.53 -4.72 3.69
C SER A 257 -9.44 -5.21 2.75
N LEU A 258 -9.71 -5.18 1.44
CA LEU A 258 -8.80 -5.67 0.42
C LEU A 258 -8.38 -4.52 -0.50
N GLU A 259 -7.09 -4.23 -0.50
CA GLU A 259 -6.44 -3.32 -1.44
C GLU A 259 -5.51 -4.14 -2.33
N LEU A 260 -5.89 -4.30 -3.61
CA LEU A 260 -5.27 -5.27 -4.51
C LEU A 260 -4.63 -4.59 -5.72
N GLY A 261 -4.14 -5.40 -6.65
CA GLY A 261 -3.46 -4.92 -7.84
C GLY A 261 -4.33 -4.09 -8.78
N GLY A 262 -3.70 -3.51 -9.81
CA GLY A 262 -4.37 -2.71 -10.81
C GLY A 262 -3.79 -2.88 -12.22
N LYS A 263 -4.62 -2.70 -13.25
CA LYS A 263 -4.21 -2.52 -14.64
C LYS A 263 -4.65 -1.13 -15.11
N ASN A 264 -4.01 -0.14 -14.51
CA ASN A 264 -4.43 1.26 -14.58
C ASN A 264 -4.14 1.86 -15.95
N SER A 265 -4.99 2.80 -16.37
CA SER A 265 -4.84 3.48 -17.66
C SER A 265 -4.56 4.97 -17.47
N ILE A 266 -3.65 5.49 -18.29
CA ILE A 266 -3.56 6.93 -18.61
C ILE A 266 -4.22 7.10 -19.97
N VAL A 267 -5.23 7.97 -20.05
CA VAL A 267 -5.93 8.32 -21.30
C VAL A 267 -5.49 9.70 -21.72
N VAL A 268 -4.91 9.83 -22.92
CA VAL A 268 -4.42 11.10 -23.47
C VAL A 268 -5.24 11.45 -24.70
N LEU A 269 -6.07 12.50 -24.59
CA LEU A 269 -6.89 13.00 -25.67
C LEU A 269 -6.06 13.83 -26.66
N GLU A 270 -6.58 14.06 -27.86
CA GLU A 270 -5.90 14.77 -28.96
C GLU A 270 -5.59 16.24 -28.63
N ASP A 271 -6.35 16.84 -27.71
CA ASP A 271 -6.16 18.23 -27.28
C ASP A 271 -5.25 18.36 -26.05
N ALA A 272 -4.73 17.25 -25.51
CA ALA A 272 -3.87 17.27 -24.32
C ALA A 272 -2.55 18.03 -24.56
N ASP A 273 -1.96 18.52 -23.47
CA ASP A 273 -0.56 18.91 -23.48
C ASP A 273 0.30 17.65 -23.47
N VAL A 274 0.85 17.30 -24.62
CA VAL A 274 1.55 16.03 -24.87
C VAL A 274 2.79 15.88 -23.97
N GLU A 275 3.58 16.93 -23.79
CA GLU A 275 4.79 16.90 -22.96
C GLU A 275 4.43 16.70 -21.46
N ALA A 276 3.43 17.43 -20.98
CA ALA A 276 2.96 17.29 -19.61
C ALA A 276 2.34 15.88 -19.38
N ALA A 277 1.55 15.39 -20.32
CA ALA A 277 0.94 14.05 -20.26
C ALA A 277 2.01 12.95 -20.30
N ALA A 278 3.05 13.06 -21.12
CA ALA A 278 4.16 12.12 -21.18
C ALA A 278 5.01 12.13 -19.89
N THR A 279 5.20 13.30 -19.29
CA THR A 279 5.89 13.43 -17.99
C THR A 279 5.08 12.75 -16.88
N ALA A 280 3.78 13.00 -16.80
CA ALA A 280 2.89 12.31 -15.87
C ALA A 280 2.86 10.79 -16.12
N GLY A 281 2.88 10.38 -17.39
CA GLY A 281 2.96 8.98 -17.82
C GLY A 281 4.25 8.30 -17.36
N ALA A 282 5.39 8.94 -17.55
CA ALA A 282 6.70 8.44 -17.11
C ALA A 282 6.74 8.29 -15.57
N MET A 283 6.31 9.31 -14.84
CA MET A 283 6.21 9.23 -13.37
C MET A 283 5.29 8.10 -12.91
N SER A 284 4.16 7.90 -13.58
CA SER A 284 3.18 6.87 -13.24
C SER A 284 3.66 5.44 -13.54
N SER A 285 4.49 5.25 -14.58
CA SER A 285 4.94 3.90 -14.98
C SER A 285 6.33 3.54 -14.50
N PHE A 286 7.21 4.53 -14.31
CA PHE A 286 8.61 4.27 -13.97
C PHE A 286 8.95 4.63 -12.53
N GLY A 287 8.20 5.55 -11.89
CA GLY A 287 8.40 5.89 -10.48
C GLY A 287 8.40 4.63 -9.62
N TYR A 288 9.40 4.51 -8.76
CA TYR A 288 9.62 3.34 -7.93
C TYR A 288 9.63 2.02 -8.75
N GLN A 289 10.37 2.01 -9.85
CA GLN A 289 10.49 0.87 -10.77
C GLN A 289 9.13 0.31 -11.25
N GLY A 290 8.07 1.12 -11.26
CA GLY A 290 6.71 0.67 -11.59
C GLY A 290 6.11 -0.32 -10.59
N GLN A 291 6.71 -0.50 -9.41
CA GLN A 291 6.30 -1.48 -8.40
C GLN A 291 5.21 -0.92 -7.48
N ALA A 292 4.20 -0.29 -8.05
CA ALA A 292 3.05 0.26 -7.33
C ALA A 292 1.73 -0.23 -7.91
N CYS A 293 0.77 -0.54 -7.05
CA CYS A 293 -0.57 -0.95 -7.47
C CYS A 293 -1.29 0.13 -8.32
N VAL A 294 -0.91 1.39 -8.13
CA VAL A 294 -1.41 2.56 -8.86
C VAL A 294 -0.55 2.93 -10.09
N ALA A 295 0.50 2.16 -10.40
CA ALA A 295 1.32 2.40 -11.58
C ALA A 295 0.49 2.29 -12.87
N ALA A 296 0.78 3.15 -13.87
CA ALA A 296 0.12 3.09 -15.17
C ALA A 296 0.63 1.89 -15.96
N GLY A 297 -0.21 0.90 -16.14
CA GLY A 297 0.08 -0.32 -16.92
C GLY A 297 -0.37 -0.22 -18.37
N ARG A 298 -1.09 0.85 -18.77
CA ARG A 298 -1.54 1.13 -20.14
C ARG A 298 -1.58 2.63 -20.40
N HIS A 299 -0.96 3.07 -21.50
CA HIS A 299 -1.01 4.44 -22.01
C HIS A 299 -1.94 4.44 -23.24
N LEU A 300 -3.20 4.82 -23.04
CA LEU A 300 -4.18 4.95 -24.11
C LEU A 300 -4.06 6.33 -24.70
N VAL A 301 -3.60 6.44 -25.96
CA VAL A 301 -3.23 7.72 -26.56
C VAL A 301 -4.00 7.90 -27.86
N HIS A 302 -4.64 9.08 -28.05
CA HIS A 302 -5.34 9.38 -29.28
C HIS A 302 -4.41 9.29 -30.50
N ALA A 303 -4.88 8.71 -31.59
CA ALA A 303 -4.08 8.42 -32.78
C ALA A 303 -3.37 9.64 -33.35
N ASP A 304 -3.98 10.85 -33.24
CA ASP A 304 -3.39 12.11 -33.76
C ASP A 304 -2.17 12.61 -32.98
N VAL A 305 -1.99 12.14 -31.73
CA VAL A 305 -0.89 12.58 -30.86
C VAL A 305 0.00 11.42 -30.37
N VAL A 306 -0.28 10.17 -30.78
CA VAL A 306 0.39 8.98 -30.27
C VAL A 306 1.89 8.99 -30.59
N GLU A 307 2.30 9.44 -31.76
CA GLU A 307 3.72 9.51 -32.15
C GLU A 307 4.48 10.50 -31.25
N ALA A 308 3.95 11.74 -31.15
CA ALA A 308 4.57 12.78 -30.31
C ALA A 308 4.62 12.38 -28.84
N TYR A 309 3.55 11.77 -28.32
CA TYR A 309 3.51 11.25 -26.95
C TYR A 309 4.55 10.15 -26.73
N THR A 310 4.61 9.19 -27.63
CA THR A 310 5.54 8.04 -27.53
C THR A 310 6.99 8.51 -27.58
N GLU A 311 7.33 9.45 -28.46
CA GLU A 311 8.65 10.05 -28.52
C GLU A 311 9.00 10.78 -27.22
N ALA A 312 8.07 11.57 -26.66
CA ALA A 312 8.25 12.26 -25.39
C ALA A 312 8.46 11.24 -24.24
N LEU A 313 7.64 10.19 -24.18
CA LEU A 313 7.76 9.15 -23.17
C LEU A 313 9.09 8.39 -23.25
N VAL A 314 9.57 8.09 -24.46
CA VAL A 314 10.90 7.45 -24.69
C VAL A 314 12.03 8.39 -24.25
N ARG A 315 11.94 9.70 -24.51
CA ARG A 315 12.93 10.66 -24.00
C ARG A 315 12.99 10.65 -22.47
N GLN A 316 11.82 10.67 -21.81
CA GLN A 316 11.72 10.59 -20.35
C GLN A 316 12.31 9.27 -19.83
N ALA A 317 11.97 8.15 -20.44
CA ALA A 317 12.48 6.82 -20.06
C ALA A 317 14.00 6.75 -20.12
N ARG A 318 14.61 7.25 -21.22
CA ARG A 318 16.06 7.27 -21.42
C ARG A 318 16.82 8.22 -20.49
N ALA A 319 16.13 9.22 -19.96
CA ALA A 319 16.71 10.20 -19.04
C ALA A 319 16.79 9.69 -17.57
N LEU A 320 16.21 8.50 -17.27
CA LEU A 320 16.19 7.93 -15.93
C LEU A 320 17.35 6.94 -15.73
N PRO A 321 18.44 7.31 -15.03
CA PRO A 321 19.54 6.40 -14.74
C PRO A 321 19.10 5.31 -13.77
N VAL A 322 19.50 4.07 -14.07
CA VAL A 322 19.21 2.86 -13.29
C VAL A 322 20.49 2.33 -12.67
N GLY A 323 20.49 2.05 -11.40
CA GLY A 323 21.66 1.54 -10.69
C GLY A 323 21.45 1.41 -9.19
N ASP A 324 22.53 1.22 -8.46
CA ASP A 324 22.50 1.14 -7.00
C ASP A 324 21.89 2.42 -6.41
N PRO A 325 20.76 2.33 -5.69
CA PRO A 325 20.06 3.51 -5.16
C PRO A 325 20.84 4.31 -4.11
N ARG A 326 21.97 3.76 -3.62
CA ARG A 326 22.89 4.46 -2.71
C ARG A 326 23.83 5.41 -3.47
N VAL A 327 23.95 5.27 -4.79
CA VAL A 327 24.75 6.16 -5.63
C VAL A 327 23.91 7.40 -5.96
N GLU A 328 24.50 8.57 -5.76
CA GLU A 328 23.84 9.83 -6.06
C GLU A 328 23.48 9.94 -7.55
N GLY A 329 22.31 10.49 -7.85
CA GLY A 329 21.83 10.71 -9.20
C GLY A 329 21.07 9.53 -9.81
N MET A 330 20.98 8.37 -9.15
CA MET A 330 20.13 7.29 -9.63
C MET A 330 18.65 7.64 -9.49
N ALA A 331 17.89 7.39 -10.55
CA ALA A 331 16.44 7.60 -10.58
C ALA A 331 15.66 6.33 -10.23
N LEU A 332 16.21 5.17 -10.60
CA LEU A 332 15.62 3.86 -10.37
C LEU A 332 16.67 2.92 -9.77
N GLY A 333 16.27 2.20 -8.74
CA GLY A 333 17.04 1.08 -8.19
C GLY A 333 16.64 -0.26 -8.81
N PRO A 334 17.02 -1.40 -8.18
CA PRO A 334 16.63 -2.73 -8.61
C PRO A 334 15.15 -3.00 -8.34
N VAL A 335 14.54 -3.92 -9.09
CA VAL A 335 13.28 -4.54 -8.68
C VAL A 335 13.52 -5.45 -7.47
N ILE A 336 12.47 -5.73 -6.72
CA ILE A 336 12.59 -6.32 -5.37
C ILE A 336 13.18 -7.74 -5.34
N SER A 337 13.02 -8.53 -6.39
CA SER A 337 13.46 -9.94 -6.40
C SER A 337 13.58 -10.52 -7.80
N GLU A 338 14.32 -11.62 -7.92
CA GLU A 338 14.45 -12.38 -9.17
C GLU A 338 13.09 -12.86 -9.70
N ARG A 339 12.19 -13.31 -8.82
CA ARG A 339 10.85 -13.71 -9.24
C ARG A 339 10.08 -12.56 -9.90
N GLN A 340 10.22 -11.33 -9.39
CA GLN A 340 9.57 -10.16 -9.98
C GLN A 340 10.24 -9.75 -11.28
N ALA A 341 11.58 -9.77 -11.34
CA ALA A 341 12.33 -9.49 -12.56
C ALA A 341 11.98 -10.46 -13.70
N ALA A 342 11.97 -11.75 -13.42
CA ALA A 342 11.60 -12.79 -14.40
C ALA A 342 10.14 -12.66 -14.88
N ARG A 343 9.22 -12.23 -13.99
CA ARG A 343 7.84 -11.98 -14.39
C ARG A 343 7.72 -10.80 -15.35
N ILE A 344 8.43 -9.69 -15.08
CA ILE A 344 8.44 -8.53 -15.97
C ILE A 344 9.00 -8.91 -17.33
N GLU A 345 10.15 -9.58 -17.34
CA GLU A 345 10.85 -10.06 -18.55
C GLU A 345 9.92 -10.94 -19.39
N ARG A 346 9.28 -11.97 -18.79
CA ARG A 346 8.32 -12.82 -19.49
C ARG A 346 7.21 -12.03 -20.17
N ILE A 347 6.58 -11.07 -19.46
CA ILE A 347 5.48 -10.26 -20.02
C ILE A 347 5.97 -9.44 -21.22
N VAL A 348 7.15 -8.84 -21.11
CA VAL A 348 7.76 -8.06 -22.20
C VAL A 348 8.10 -8.95 -23.39
N ASP A 349 8.80 -10.06 -23.17
CA ASP A 349 9.25 -10.98 -24.24
C ASP A 349 8.07 -11.61 -24.98
N GLU A 350 7.07 -12.11 -24.25
CA GLU A 350 5.86 -12.67 -24.87
C GLU A 350 5.08 -11.63 -25.68
N SER A 351 5.03 -10.37 -25.21
CA SER A 351 4.38 -9.29 -25.95
C SER A 351 5.18 -8.89 -27.20
N VAL A 352 6.51 -8.85 -27.12
CA VAL A 352 7.37 -8.58 -28.28
C VAL A 352 7.26 -9.72 -29.28
N ALA A 353 7.25 -10.97 -28.84
CA ALA A 353 7.05 -12.14 -29.70
C ALA A 353 5.67 -12.12 -30.39
N ALA A 354 4.66 -11.52 -29.76
CA ALA A 354 3.32 -11.32 -30.33
C ALA A 354 3.21 -10.09 -31.25
N GLY A 355 4.26 -9.28 -31.41
CA GLY A 355 4.32 -8.17 -32.37
C GLY A 355 4.47 -6.76 -31.76
N ALA A 356 4.53 -6.63 -30.44
CA ALA A 356 4.91 -5.38 -29.80
C ALA A 356 6.38 -5.04 -30.11
N ARG A 357 6.73 -3.77 -30.02
CA ARG A 357 8.10 -3.30 -30.21
C ARG A 357 8.60 -2.55 -29.01
N ALA A 358 9.71 -2.98 -28.43
CA ALA A 358 10.41 -2.23 -27.40
C ALA A 358 11.19 -1.05 -28.03
N LEU A 359 10.79 0.17 -27.70
CA LEU A 359 11.44 1.40 -28.20
C LEU A 359 12.64 1.82 -27.35
N THR A 360 12.65 1.39 -26.11
CA THR A 360 13.75 1.53 -25.14
C THR A 360 13.59 0.46 -24.05
N GLY A 361 14.67 0.13 -23.36
CA GLY A 361 14.68 -0.92 -22.34
C GLY A 361 14.49 -2.33 -22.91
N GLY A 362 13.72 -3.17 -22.25
CA GLY A 362 13.33 -4.51 -22.70
C GLY A 362 14.25 -5.63 -22.22
N SER A 363 15.42 -5.32 -21.64
CA SER A 363 16.33 -6.30 -21.07
C SER A 363 16.93 -5.79 -19.77
N ARG A 364 17.31 -6.68 -18.86
CA ARG A 364 17.81 -6.35 -17.51
C ARG A 364 19.25 -6.80 -17.29
N GLU A 365 19.89 -6.19 -16.31
CA GLU A 365 21.15 -6.67 -15.74
C GLU A 365 20.90 -7.00 -14.26
N GLY A 366 20.93 -8.28 -13.90
CA GLY A 366 20.54 -8.74 -12.57
C GLY A 366 19.10 -8.28 -12.23
N LEU A 367 18.93 -7.57 -11.13
CA LEU A 367 17.64 -6.99 -10.72
C LEU A 367 17.40 -5.58 -11.27
N PHE A 368 18.35 -5.01 -12.01
CA PHE A 368 18.22 -3.67 -12.58
C PHE A 368 17.47 -3.75 -13.92
N TYR A 369 16.20 -3.36 -13.90
CA TYR A 369 15.34 -3.36 -15.08
C TYR A 369 15.15 -1.91 -15.56
N PRO A 370 15.61 -1.58 -16.79
CA PRO A 370 15.50 -0.21 -17.29
C PRO A 370 14.06 0.16 -17.66
N PRO A 371 13.70 1.47 -17.63
CA PRO A 371 12.44 1.94 -18.15
C PRO A 371 12.21 1.47 -19.58
N THR A 372 11.08 0.76 -19.78
CA THR A 372 10.74 0.10 -21.02
C THR A 372 9.48 0.69 -21.60
N VAL A 373 9.53 1.14 -22.85
CA VAL A 373 8.37 1.61 -23.60
C VAL A 373 8.04 0.61 -24.70
N LEU A 374 6.82 0.06 -24.69
CA LEU A 374 6.32 -0.84 -25.71
C LEU A 374 5.31 -0.11 -26.60
N ASP A 375 5.51 -0.09 -27.91
CA ASP A 375 4.51 0.32 -28.88
C ASP A 375 3.84 -0.89 -29.55
N ARG A 376 2.78 -0.67 -30.35
CA ARG A 376 2.01 -1.70 -31.06
C ARG A 376 1.43 -2.77 -30.13
N VAL A 377 1.13 -2.41 -28.91
CA VAL A 377 0.49 -3.32 -27.97
C VAL A 377 -0.99 -3.43 -28.29
N ASP A 378 -1.50 -4.64 -28.39
CA ASP A 378 -2.91 -4.94 -28.63
C ASP A 378 -3.50 -5.91 -27.58
N ARG A 379 -4.81 -6.17 -27.72
CA ARG A 379 -5.59 -7.00 -26.76
C ARG A 379 -5.18 -8.47 -26.71
N SER A 380 -4.34 -8.97 -27.59
CA SER A 380 -3.86 -10.36 -27.56
C SER A 380 -2.65 -10.55 -26.66
N MET A 381 -2.01 -9.46 -26.26
CA MET A 381 -0.70 -9.46 -25.62
C MET A 381 -0.76 -9.45 -24.08
N PRO A 382 0.16 -10.16 -23.37
CA PRO A 382 0.23 -10.12 -21.92
C PRO A 382 0.40 -8.71 -21.35
N ALA A 383 1.19 -7.84 -22.02
CA ALA A 383 1.37 -6.44 -21.62
C ALA A 383 0.07 -5.62 -21.64
N PHE A 384 -0.98 -6.05 -22.34
CA PHE A 384 -2.30 -5.41 -22.31
C PHE A 384 -3.11 -5.81 -21.07
N HIS A 385 -3.12 -7.09 -20.70
CA HIS A 385 -4.04 -7.66 -19.70
C HIS A 385 -3.43 -7.83 -18.31
N GLU A 386 -2.15 -8.22 -18.22
CA GLU A 386 -1.53 -8.53 -16.94
C GLU A 386 -1.04 -7.27 -16.22
N GLU A 387 -1.19 -7.23 -14.90
CA GLU A 387 -0.49 -6.29 -14.05
C GLU A 387 1.02 -6.58 -14.12
N ILE A 388 1.81 -5.67 -14.66
CA ILE A 388 3.25 -5.88 -14.88
C ILE A 388 4.03 -5.74 -13.56
N PHE A 389 3.71 -4.71 -12.78
CA PHE A 389 4.38 -4.36 -11.53
C PHE A 389 5.90 -4.15 -11.71
N GLY A 390 6.25 -3.46 -12.78
CA GLY A 390 7.60 -3.17 -13.23
C GLY A 390 7.65 -1.92 -14.11
N PRO A 391 8.84 -1.39 -14.45
CA PRO A 391 9.00 -0.12 -15.15
C PRO A 391 8.73 -0.25 -16.66
N VAL A 392 7.51 -0.65 -17.02
CA VAL A 392 7.11 -0.91 -18.40
C VAL A 392 5.84 -0.11 -18.73
N ALA A 393 5.88 0.66 -19.80
CA ALA A 393 4.81 1.51 -20.30
C ALA A 393 4.32 1.02 -21.68
N PRO A 394 3.27 0.19 -21.75
CA PRO A 394 2.63 -0.19 -23.01
C PRO A 394 1.80 0.98 -23.56
N VAL A 395 2.06 1.37 -24.82
CA VAL A 395 1.32 2.43 -25.53
C VAL A 395 0.32 1.79 -26.51
N ILE A 396 -0.93 2.22 -26.43
CA ILE A 396 -2.05 1.66 -27.17
C ILE A 396 -2.80 2.84 -27.80
N PRO A 397 -2.86 2.94 -29.14
CA PRO A 397 -3.61 3.99 -29.82
C PRO A 397 -5.10 3.77 -29.75
N PHE A 398 -5.89 4.87 -29.76
CA PHE A 398 -7.34 4.86 -29.93
C PHE A 398 -7.80 6.03 -30.84
N ARG A 399 -9.02 5.97 -31.38
CA ARG A 399 -9.53 6.98 -32.34
C ARG A 399 -10.71 7.80 -31.84
N GLY A 400 -11.22 7.56 -30.68
CA GLY A 400 -12.34 8.35 -30.14
C GLY A 400 -12.62 7.99 -28.70
N GLU A 401 -13.33 8.84 -27.98
CA GLU A 401 -13.57 8.69 -26.54
C GLU A 401 -14.28 7.38 -26.17
N ASP A 402 -15.21 6.92 -27.04
CA ASP A 402 -15.91 5.65 -26.80
C ASP A 402 -14.97 4.46 -26.85
N GLU A 403 -14.05 4.43 -27.82
CA GLU A 403 -13.00 3.41 -27.90
C GLU A 403 -12.03 3.50 -26.73
N ALA A 404 -11.65 4.72 -26.32
CA ALA A 404 -10.78 4.92 -25.14
C ALA A 404 -11.43 4.34 -23.88
N VAL A 405 -12.71 4.59 -23.66
CA VAL A 405 -13.48 4.06 -22.54
C VAL A 405 -13.62 2.53 -22.63
N GLU A 406 -13.89 2.00 -23.81
CA GLU A 406 -13.96 0.55 -24.03
C GLU A 406 -12.63 -0.12 -23.66
N ILE A 407 -11.51 0.37 -24.20
CA ILE A 407 -10.17 -0.17 -23.93
C ILE A 407 -9.82 -0.02 -22.45
N ALA A 408 -10.07 1.15 -21.86
CA ALA A 408 -9.77 1.39 -20.45
C ALA A 408 -10.52 0.42 -19.53
N ASN A 409 -11.78 0.13 -19.86
CA ASN A 409 -12.64 -0.78 -19.11
C ASN A 409 -12.47 -2.27 -19.48
N ASP A 410 -11.65 -2.59 -20.50
CA ASP A 410 -11.33 -3.98 -20.89
C ASP A 410 -10.29 -4.57 -19.95
N THR A 411 -10.68 -4.75 -18.72
CA THR A 411 -9.89 -5.35 -17.64
C THR A 411 -10.80 -5.76 -16.50
N ALA A 412 -10.40 -6.78 -15.76
CA ALA A 412 -11.08 -7.15 -14.51
C ALA A 412 -10.73 -6.21 -13.34
N TYR A 413 -9.64 -5.46 -13.45
CA TYR A 413 -9.18 -4.49 -12.45
C TYR A 413 -9.97 -3.17 -12.52
N GLY A 414 -9.80 -2.35 -11.49
CA GLY A 414 -10.44 -1.02 -11.43
C GLY A 414 -9.91 -0.20 -10.25
N LEU A 415 -8.58 -0.01 -10.14
CA LEU A 415 -8.00 0.74 -9.02
C LEU A 415 -7.96 2.24 -9.32
N THR A 416 -7.21 2.66 -10.33
CA THR A 416 -7.05 4.08 -10.67
C THR A 416 -6.97 4.30 -12.17
N ALA A 417 -7.20 5.53 -12.60
CA ALA A 417 -6.94 6.02 -13.95
C ALA A 417 -6.54 7.50 -13.93
N ALA A 418 -5.92 7.97 -15.02
CA ALA A 418 -5.74 9.41 -15.26
C ALA A 418 -6.26 9.77 -16.66
N VAL A 419 -6.78 10.99 -16.82
CA VAL A 419 -7.28 11.51 -18.10
C VAL A 419 -6.67 12.87 -18.38
N HIS A 420 -5.99 13.02 -19.52
CA HIS A 420 -5.31 14.24 -19.95
C HIS A 420 -6.05 14.90 -21.10
N SER A 421 -6.42 16.17 -20.93
CA SER A 421 -7.08 17.05 -21.93
C SER A 421 -6.92 18.50 -21.50
N ARG A 422 -6.83 19.43 -22.42
CA ARG A 422 -6.91 20.86 -22.10
C ARG A 422 -8.31 21.26 -21.62
N SER A 423 -9.33 20.50 -22.00
CA SER A 423 -10.71 20.68 -21.51
C SER A 423 -10.97 19.83 -20.28
N VAL A 424 -10.85 20.42 -19.09
CA VAL A 424 -11.19 19.75 -17.81
C VAL A 424 -12.63 19.18 -17.81
N PRO A 425 -13.66 19.91 -18.30
CA PRO A 425 -15.01 19.34 -18.38
C PRO A 425 -15.09 18.07 -19.26
N ARG A 426 -14.40 18.05 -20.40
CA ARG A 426 -14.33 16.91 -21.31
C ARG A 426 -13.64 15.72 -20.63
N ALA A 427 -12.48 15.94 -20.02
CA ALA A 427 -11.75 14.93 -19.27
C ALA A 427 -12.61 14.36 -18.13
N THR A 428 -13.34 15.21 -17.41
CA THR A 428 -14.24 14.80 -16.33
C THR A 428 -15.39 13.94 -16.84
N ALA A 429 -16.01 14.31 -17.97
CA ALA A 429 -17.09 13.53 -18.58
C ALA A 429 -16.61 12.12 -19.00
N LEU A 430 -15.39 12.01 -19.59
CA LEU A 430 -14.79 10.73 -19.90
C LEU A 430 -14.47 9.94 -18.63
N ALA A 431 -13.88 10.57 -17.63
CA ALA A 431 -13.50 9.96 -16.36
C ALA A 431 -14.68 9.30 -15.64
N GLN A 432 -15.88 9.90 -15.69
CA GLN A 432 -17.11 9.35 -15.11
C GLN A 432 -17.57 8.02 -15.77
N ARG A 433 -17.06 7.70 -16.94
CA ARG A 433 -17.36 6.46 -17.68
C ARG A 433 -16.36 5.34 -17.37
N LEU A 434 -15.26 5.64 -16.67
CA LEU A 434 -14.24 4.65 -16.33
C LEU A 434 -14.64 3.86 -15.08
N ARG A 435 -14.51 2.53 -15.14
CA ARG A 435 -14.82 1.62 -14.03
C ARG A 435 -13.64 1.49 -13.08
N THR A 436 -13.33 2.55 -12.35
CA THR A 436 -12.19 2.60 -11.41
C THR A 436 -12.58 3.33 -10.13
N GLY A 437 -11.92 2.98 -9.02
CA GLY A 437 -12.17 3.58 -7.71
C GLY A 437 -11.63 5.00 -7.57
N MET A 438 -10.58 5.34 -8.35
CA MET A 438 -9.93 6.65 -8.32
C MET A 438 -9.69 7.14 -9.75
N VAL A 439 -9.87 8.43 -10.01
CA VAL A 439 -9.56 9.06 -11.30
C VAL A 439 -8.92 10.42 -11.08
N HIS A 440 -7.89 10.71 -11.84
CA HIS A 440 -7.14 11.96 -11.78
C HIS A 440 -7.18 12.70 -13.11
N ILE A 441 -7.41 14.00 -13.10
CA ILE A 441 -7.48 14.82 -14.30
C ILE A 441 -6.19 15.64 -14.43
N ASN A 442 -5.49 15.49 -15.56
CA ASN A 442 -4.21 16.16 -15.86
C ASN A 442 -3.15 15.95 -14.76
N ASP A 443 -3.16 14.74 -14.17
CA ASP A 443 -2.25 14.39 -13.07
C ASP A 443 -1.77 12.93 -13.26
N VAL A 444 -0.87 12.48 -12.38
CA VAL A 444 -0.39 11.09 -12.37
C VAL A 444 -1.49 10.11 -11.94
N SER A 445 -1.41 8.86 -12.38
CA SER A 445 -2.29 7.80 -11.85
C SER A 445 -1.89 7.35 -10.44
N ALA A 446 -0.63 7.55 -10.08
CA ALA A 446 -0.02 7.11 -8.82
C ALA A 446 -0.17 8.15 -7.70
N LYS A 447 -1.37 8.71 -7.54
CA LYS A 447 -1.66 9.71 -6.50
C LYS A 447 -2.29 9.06 -5.28
N ASP A 448 -1.86 9.51 -4.10
CA ASP A 448 -2.37 9.06 -2.80
C ASP A 448 -2.54 10.26 -1.86
N ALA A 449 -3.57 10.20 -1.02
CA ALA A 449 -3.80 11.20 0.01
C ALA A 449 -4.52 10.55 1.21
N ALA A 450 -4.02 10.78 2.42
CA ALA A 450 -4.54 10.15 3.64
C ALA A 450 -6.01 10.49 3.92
N ASN A 451 -6.48 11.65 3.46
CA ASN A 451 -7.86 12.12 3.62
C ASN A 451 -8.81 11.69 2.50
N ALA A 452 -8.32 10.96 1.48
CA ALA A 452 -9.13 10.47 0.37
C ALA A 452 -9.48 8.98 0.54
N PRO A 453 -10.66 8.53 0.07
CA PRO A 453 -11.09 7.15 0.17
C PRO A 453 -10.34 6.29 -0.87
N PHE A 454 -9.13 5.86 -0.55
CA PHE A 454 -8.32 4.99 -1.38
C PHE A 454 -8.95 3.61 -1.52
N GLY A 455 -8.98 3.05 -2.74
CA GLY A 455 -9.41 1.68 -3.01
C GLY A 455 -10.02 1.48 -4.40
N GLY A 456 -10.08 0.20 -4.82
CA GLY A 456 -10.46 -0.21 -6.16
C GLY A 456 -11.88 -0.77 -6.30
N MET A 457 -12.26 -1.00 -7.57
CA MET A 457 -13.44 -1.74 -8.02
C MET A 457 -13.00 -3.05 -8.67
N GLY A 458 -13.95 -3.92 -9.02
CA GLY A 458 -13.67 -5.20 -9.66
C GLY A 458 -12.73 -6.07 -8.82
N VAL A 459 -11.67 -6.63 -9.43
CA VAL A 459 -10.70 -7.47 -8.71
C VAL A 459 -9.56 -6.68 -8.05
N SER A 460 -9.64 -5.35 -8.05
CA SER A 460 -8.70 -4.47 -7.33
C SER A 460 -9.08 -4.25 -5.87
N GLY A 461 -10.24 -4.73 -5.42
CA GLY A 461 -10.68 -4.63 -4.03
C GLY A 461 -12.06 -5.22 -3.82
N ASN A 462 -12.56 -5.17 -2.59
CA ASN A 462 -13.89 -5.66 -2.21
C ASN A 462 -14.86 -4.53 -1.84
N ALA A 463 -14.73 -3.38 -2.46
CA ALA A 463 -15.48 -2.15 -2.18
C ALA A 463 -15.17 -1.49 -0.83
N SER A 464 -14.26 -2.03 -0.03
CA SER A 464 -13.70 -1.31 1.13
C SER A 464 -12.89 -0.09 0.67
N ARG A 465 -12.76 0.90 1.54
CA ARG A 465 -11.92 2.09 1.34
C ARG A 465 -11.18 2.41 2.63
N ILE A 466 -9.92 2.80 2.51
CA ILE A 466 -9.13 3.33 3.62
C ILE A 466 -8.73 4.76 3.28
N GLY A 467 -8.77 5.65 4.28
CA GLY A 467 -8.55 7.07 4.10
C GLY A 467 -9.84 7.88 4.22
N GLY A 468 -9.71 9.14 4.59
CA GLY A 468 -10.85 9.98 4.88
C GLY A 468 -11.79 9.37 5.93
N THR A 469 -13.04 9.73 5.87
CA THR A 469 -14.08 9.17 6.76
C THR A 469 -14.35 7.69 6.53
N ALA A 470 -13.90 7.12 5.39
CA ALA A 470 -14.03 5.69 5.12
C ALA A 470 -13.28 4.83 6.13
N SER A 471 -12.16 5.32 6.69
CA SER A 471 -11.44 4.63 7.76
C SER A 471 -12.29 4.45 9.02
N LEU A 472 -13.19 5.39 9.33
CA LEU A 472 -14.11 5.27 10.45
C LEU A 472 -15.06 4.07 10.24
N GLU A 473 -15.59 3.90 9.02
CA GLU A 473 -16.44 2.75 8.67
C GLU A 473 -15.67 1.43 8.75
N GLN A 474 -14.42 1.41 8.32
CA GLN A 474 -13.63 0.17 8.29
C GLN A 474 -13.26 -0.33 9.68
N PHE A 475 -12.80 0.54 10.57
CA PHE A 475 -12.22 0.16 11.85
C PHE A 475 -13.16 0.26 13.04
N THR A 476 -14.48 0.54 12.83
CA THR A 476 -15.51 0.56 13.87
C THR A 476 -16.77 -0.17 13.43
N GLN A 477 -17.65 -0.44 14.38
CA GLN A 477 -19.00 -1.00 14.16
C GLN A 477 -20.04 -0.25 14.96
N TRP A 478 -21.30 -0.28 14.48
CA TRP A 478 -22.40 0.36 15.16
C TRP A 478 -22.89 -0.48 16.34
N ARG A 479 -23.18 0.19 17.45
CA ARG A 479 -23.94 -0.34 18.58
C ARG A 479 -25.16 0.54 18.80
N TRP A 480 -26.33 -0.08 18.89
CA TRP A 480 -27.57 0.59 19.20
C TRP A 480 -28.06 0.21 20.60
N MET A 481 -28.43 1.22 21.41
CA MET A 481 -28.92 1.04 22.75
C MET A 481 -30.20 1.85 22.95
N THR A 482 -31.18 1.26 23.61
CA THR A 482 -32.42 1.92 24.02
C THR A 482 -32.66 1.77 25.50
N ALA A 483 -33.29 2.80 26.12
CA ALA A 483 -33.76 2.73 27.48
C ALA A 483 -35.19 3.33 27.56
N PRO A 484 -36.08 2.80 28.43
CA PRO A 484 -37.44 3.32 28.60
C PRO A 484 -37.50 4.68 29.30
N GLY A 485 -36.38 5.17 29.84
CA GLY A 485 -36.20 6.47 30.47
C GLY A 485 -34.93 7.18 30.03
N ARG A 486 -34.56 8.27 30.73
CA ARG A 486 -33.28 8.95 30.55
C ARG A 486 -32.15 8.08 31.13
N LEU A 487 -31.01 8.06 30.41
CA LEU A 487 -29.77 7.46 30.90
C LEU A 487 -29.07 8.34 31.91
#